data_01c8e5b3b40bfc4720cb29df0bac3f9d
#
_entry.id   01c8e5b3b40bfc4720cb29df0bac3f9d
#
_cell.length_a   1.000
_cell.length_b   1.000
_cell.length_c   1.000
_cell.angle_alpha   90.00
_cell.angle_beta   90.00
_cell.angle_gamma   90.00
#
_symmetry.space_group_name_H-M   'P 1'
#
loop_
_entity.id
_entity.type
_entity.pdbx_description
1 polymer ?
#
loop_
_entity_poly.entity_id
_entity_poly.type
_entity_poly.pdbx_seq_one_letter_code
_entity_poly.pdbx_strand_id
1 'polypeptide(L)'
;MKNVLIIGGGQMGKIIAKDLSNDYYVQVADRNPNVADIVFDVAQANKVEIKELFDKFDLIIGALPSKLGFKPLLHAVENGSDYVDLSFMENDPSGLFDVARKNKSIVFHDCGLSPGLSNLIAGKLNATYNPTYITIMVGGISQDPNTPYGHINTWCVEDLQEEYTRPARFILNGKERLVSPLNSRFWSKHRFDNIDELEGFMSDGLRSLLKLKGPDVLSEITLRHKGHLTSVRKLIGNNTFVKMIKEKCPTKKDMVVMRIECDDATITMIDKQQ
;
A
#
# COMPACT_ATOMS: atom_id res chain seq x y z
N MET A 1 -28.63 -6.22 -6.50
CA MET A 1 -27.15 -6.28 -6.56
C MET A 1 -26.68 -4.94 -6.04
N LYS A 2 -25.67 -4.90 -5.17
CA LYS A 2 -25.13 -3.63 -4.66
C LYS A 2 -24.34 -2.91 -5.74
N ASN A 3 -24.37 -1.58 -5.71
CA ASN A 3 -23.65 -0.70 -6.62
C ASN A 3 -22.31 -0.31 -6.00
N VAL A 4 -21.21 -0.55 -6.70
CA VAL A 4 -19.84 -0.24 -6.24
C VAL A 4 -19.20 0.76 -7.20
N LEU A 5 -18.66 1.84 -6.64
CA LEU A 5 -17.87 2.81 -7.37
C LEU A 5 -16.37 2.58 -7.09
N ILE A 6 -15.57 2.48 -8.13
CA ILE A 6 -14.12 2.52 -8.01
C ILE A 6 -13.63 3.86 -8.51
N ILE A 7 -12.91 4.61 -7.67
CA ILE A 7 -12.26 5.86 -8.05
C ILE A 7 -10.80 5.58 -8.39
N GLY A 8 -10.47 5.72 -9.67
CA GLY A 8 -9.16 5.41 -10.24
C GLY A 8 -9.20 4.17 -11.13
N GLY A 9 -9.16 4.37 -12.46
CA GLY A 9 -9.14 3.33 -13.50
C GLY A 9 -7.73 2.88 -13.89
N GLY A 10 -6.75 3.00 -12.97
CA GLY A 10 -5.38 2.52 -13.15
C GLY A 10 -5.26 0.99 -13.11
N GLN A 11 -4.03 0.48 -12.99
CA GLN A 11 -3.77 -0.97 -12.95
C GLN A 11 -4.58 -1.67 -11.85
N MET A 12 -4.52 -1.17 -10.61
CA MET A 12 -5.23 -1.77 -9.48
C MET A 12 -6.74 -1.64 -9.60
N GLY A 13 -7.24 -0.45 -9.95
CA GLY A 13 -8.68 -0.23 -10.10
C GLY A 13 -9.31 -1.14 -11.16
N LYS A 14 -8.63 -1.39 -12.28
CA LYS A 14 -9.10 -2.33 -13.31
C LYS A 14 -9.18 -3.77 -12.81
N ILE A 15 -8.19 -4.22 -12.04
CA ILE A 15 -8.17 -5.58 -11.48
C ILE A 15 -9.33 -5.74 -10.50
N ILE A 16 -9.50 -4.78 -9.59
CA ILE A 16 -10.58 -4.77 -8.60
C ILE A 16 -11.95 -4.73 -9.31
N ALA A 17 -12.11 -3.87 -10.32
CA ALA A 17 -13.35 -3.79 -11.09
C ALA A 17 -13.70 -5.13 -11.73
N LYS A 18 -12.72 -5.78 -12.36
CA LYS A 18 -12.91 -7.08 -13.00
C LYS A 18 -13.33 -8.17 -12.01
N ASP A 19 -12.69 -8.21 -10.86
CA ASP A 19 -12.98 -9.22 -9.83
C ASP A 19 -14.38 -9.01 -9.24
N LEU A 20 -14.69 -7.80 -8.81
CA LEU A 20 -15.96 -7.46 -8.18
C LEU A 20 -17.16 -7.52 -9.13
N SER A 21 -16.96 -7.37 -10.43
CA SER A 21 -18.05 -7.43 -11.43
C SER A 21 -18.73 -8.79 -11.53
N ASN A 22 -18.16 -9.83 -10.91
CA ASN A 22 -18.80 -11.14 -10.81
C ASN A 22 -20.01 -11.13 -9.84
N ASP A 23 -19.98 -10.26 -8.82
CA ASP A 23 -20.92 -10.26 -7.70
C ASP A 23 -21.69 -8.93 -7.53
N TYR A 24 -21.15 -7.84 -8.08
CA TYR A 24 -21.65 -6.48 -7.89
C TYR A 24 -21.85 -5.75 -9.23
N TYR A 25 -22.67 -4.69 -9.21
CA TYR A 25 -22.69 -3.73 -10.29
C TYR A 25 -21.57 -2.71 -10.06
N VAL A 26 -20.52 -2.78 -10.87
CA VAL A 26 -19.30 -1.98 -10.70
C VAL A 26 -19.20 -0.91 -11.78
N GLN A 27 -18.88 0.31 -11.38
CA GLN A 27 -18.50 1.40 -12.28
C GLN A 27 -17.17 2.01 -11.86
N VAL A 28 -16.37 2.41 -12.83
CA VAL A 28 -15.07 3.04 -12.63
C VAL A 28 -15.17 4.52 -12.95
N ALA A 29 -14.82 5.39 -11.99
CA ALA A 29 -14.65 6.82 -12.19
C ALA A 29 -13.16 7.17 -12.34
N ASP A 30 -12.80 7.83 -13.43
CA ASP A 30 -11.44 8.32 -13.69
C ASP A 30 -11.49 9.57 -14.56
N ARG A 31 -10.47 10.41 -14.45
CA ARG A 31 -10.31 11.58 -15.32
C ARG A 31 -10.00 11.22 -16.77
N ASN A 32 -9.43 10.04 -17.00
CA ASN A 32 -9.11 9.54 -18.33
C ASN A 32 -10.31 8.76 -18.90
N PRO A 33 -10.97 9.27 -19.96
CA PRO A 33 -12.16 8.64 -20.54
C PRO A 33 -11.90 7.25 -21.14
N ASN A 34 -10.65 6.91 -21.43
CA ASN A 34 -10.30 5.59 -22.01
C ASN A 34 -10.35 4.43 -20.99
N VAL A 35 -10.48 4.75 -19.69
CA VAL A 35 -10.48 3.75 -18.60
C VAL A 35 -11.66 3.94 -17.65
N ALA A 36 -12.55 4.88 -17.94
CA ALA A 36 -13.65 5.28 -17.07
C ALA A 36 -15.00 4.92 -17.67
N ASP A 37 -15.93 4.43 -16.84
CA ASP A 37 -17.36 4.42 -17.12
C ASP A 37 -17.97 5.80 -16.82
N ILE A 38 -17.42 6.49 -15.83
CA ILE A 38 -17.79 7.85 -15.42
C ILE A 38 -16.55 8.74 -15.51
N VAL A 39 -16.55 9.71 -16.43
CA VAL A 39 -15.44 10.67 -16.51
C VAL A 39 -15.55 11.64 -15.35
N PHE A 40 -14.59 11.56 -14.41
CA PHE A 40 -14.62 12.34 -13.16
C PHE A 40 -13.21 12.61 -12.64
N ASP A 41 -12.84 13.87 -12.51
CA ASP A 41 -11.57 14.28 -11.90
C ASP A 41 -11.77 14.62 -10.42
N VAL A 42 -11.51 13.64 -9.55
CA VAL A 42 -11.64 13.80 -8.08
C VAL A 42 -10.72 14.90 -7.53
N ALA A 43 -9.61 15.20 -8.20
CA ALA A 43 -8.71 16.27 -7.77
C ALA A 43 -9.34 17.65 -7.93
N GLN A 44 -10.08 17.87 -9.01
CA GLN A 44 -10.72 19.13 -9.35
C GLN A 44 -12.16 19.26 -8.79
N ALA A 45 -12.86 18.14 -8.65
CA ALA A 45 -14.24 18.11 -8.20
C ALA A 45 -14.43 18.80 -6.84
N ASN A 46 -15.50 19.55 -6.70
CA ASN A 46 -15.88 20.16 -5.43
C ASN A 46 -16.67 19.17 -4.54
N LYS A 47 -16.98 19.59 -3.32
CA LYS A 47 -17.67 18.75 -2.33
C LYS A 47 -19.06 18.29 -2.79
N VAL A 48 -19.79 19.14 -3.51
CA VAL A 48 -21.15 18.85 -3.99
C VAL A 48 -21.08 17.78 -5.08
N GLU A 49 -20.20 17.94 -6.05
CA GLU A 49 -19.99 16.99 -7.14
C GLU A 49 -19.56 15.60 -6.62
N ILE A 50 -18.67 15.57 -5.62
CA ILE A 50 -18.24 14.31 -4.99
C ILE A 50 -19.44 13.65 -4.29
N LYS A 51 -20.23 14.42 -3.53
CA LYS A 51 -21.42 13.90 -2.86
C LYS A 51 -22.46 13.36 -3.85
N GLU A 52 -22.78 14.11 -4.90
CA GLU A 52 -23.73 13.69 -5.94
C GLU A 52 -23.31 12.42 -6.66
N LEU A 53 -21.99 12.20 -6.80
CA LEU A 53 -21.46 10.96 -7.34
C LEU A 53 -21.60 9.83 -6.31
N PHE A 54 -21.17 10.03 -5.08
CA PHE A 54 -21.13 8.99 -4.04
C PHE A 54 -22.52 8.50 -3.63
N ASP A 55 -23.51 9.38 -3.57
CA ASP A 55 -24.89 9.04 -3.21
C ASP A 55 -25.55 8.01 -4.15
N LYS A 56 -24.95 7.72 -5.30
CA LYS A 56 -25.43 6.73 -6.27
C LYS A 56 -24.98 5.31 -5.99
N PHE A 57 -24.05 5.13 -5.03
CA PHE A 57 -23.38 3.87 -4.79
C PHE A 57 -23.45 3.44 -3.33
N ASP A 58 -23.52 2.12 -3.12
CA ASP A 58 -23.57 1.51 -1.78
C ASP A 58 -22.19 1.43 -1.14
N LEU A 59 -21.12 1.37 -1.98
CA LEU A 59 -19.72 1.27 -1.55
C LEU A 59 -18.82 2.03 -2.53
N ILE A 60 -17.86 2.75 -1.99
CA ILE A 60 -16.84 3.44 -2.76
C ILE A 60 -15.46 2.83 -2.47
N ILE A 61 -14.67 2.58 -3.51
CA ILE A 61 -13.31 2.05 -3.40
C ILE A 61 -12.34 3.07 -4.00
N GLY A 62 -11.41 3.57 -3.20
CA GLY A 62 -10.33 4.45 -3.63
C GLY A 62 -9.12 3.65 -4.12
N ALA A 63 -8.83 3.72 -5.43
CA ALA A 63 -7.66 3.12 -6.07
C ALA A 63 -6.78 4.22 -6.70
N LEU A 64 -6.47 5.24 -5.91
CA LEU A 64 -5.80 6.46 -6.33
C LEU A 64 -4.32 6.50 -5.88
N PRO A 65 -3.49 7.33 -6.54
CA PRO A 65 -2.18 7.69 -6.01
C PRO A 65 -2.27 8.35 -4.63
N SER A 66 -1.23 8.20 -3.82
CA SER A 66 -1.17 8.65 -2.41
C SER A 66 -1.64 10.08 -2.19
N LYS A 67 -1.25 11.00 -3.06
CA LYS A 67 -1.57 12.44 -2.98
C LYS A 67 -3.05 12.75 -3.21
N LEU A 68 -3.81 11.83 -3.80
CA LEU A 68 -5.22 12.04 -4.13
C LEU A 68 -6.17 11.26 -3.21
N GLY A 69 -5.68 10.29 -2.42
CA GLY A 69 -6.52 9.39 -1.62
C GLY A 69 -7.27 10.07 -0.48
N PHE A 70 -6.66 11.04 0.19
CA PHE A 70 -7.26 11.64 1.39
C PHE A 70 -8.54 12.44 1.12
N LYS A 71 -8.60 13.17 0.01
CA LYS A 71 -9.77 14.02 -0.32
C LYS A 71 -11.07 13.23 -0.47
N PRO A 72 -11.15 12.17 -1.32
CA PRO A 72 -12.37 11.39 -1.45
C PRO A 72 -12.74 10.64 -0.15
N LEU A 73 -11.76 10.14 0.60
CA LEU A 73 -11.99 9.52 1.90
C LEU A 73 -12.65 10.50 2.89
N LEU A 74 -12.13 11.73 3.00
CA LEU A 74 -12.72 12.78 3.84
C LEU A 74 -14.18 13.03 3.47
N HIS A 75 -14.46 13.20 2.19
CA HIS A 75 -15.83 13.46 1.73
C HIS A 75 -16.76 12.27 1.90
N ALA A 76 -16.26 11.03 1.73
CA ALA A 76 -17.04 9.83 2.03
C ALA A 76 -17.49 9.81 3.50
N VAL A 77 -16.53 10.03 4.41
CA VAL A 77 -16.80 10.09 5.86
C VAL A 77 -17.80 11.20 6.23
N GLU A 78 -17.62 12.39 5.67
CA GLU A 78 -18.52 13.52 5.91
C GLU A 78 -19.94 13.28 5.40
N ASN A 79 -20.07 12.55 4.28
CA ASN A 79 -21.36 12.24 3.65
C ASN A 79 -22.04 10.97 4.20
N GLY A 80 -21.34 10.19 5.05
CA GLY A 80 -21.86 8.92 5.57
C GLY A 80 -21.79 7.77 4.56
N SER A 81 -20.91 7.87 3.54
CA SER A 81 -20.70 6.81 2.56
C SER A 81 -19.70 5.79 3.07
N ASP A 82 -19.93 4.51 2.77
CA ASP A 82 -18.97 3.44 3.06
C ASP A 82 -17.78 3.52 2.09
N TYR A 83 -16.55 3.40 2.61
CA TYR A 83 -15.34 3.64 1.84
C TYR A 83 -14.22 2.64 2.17
N VAL A 84 -13.61 2.10 1.12
CA VAL A 84 -12.39 1.28 1.21
C VAL A 84 -11.28 1.97 0.45
N ASP A 85 -10.10 2.16 1.06
CA ASP A 85 -8.97 2.86 0.45
C ASP A 85 -7.73 1.98 0.32
N LEU A 86 -7.14 2.02 -0.86
CA LEU A 86 -5.90 1.34 -1.19
C LEU A 86 -4.69 2.28 -1.26
N SER A 87 -4.92 3.60 -1.21
CA SER A 87 -3.84 4.57 -1.42
C SER A 87 -2.84 4.57 -0.26
N PHE A 88 -1.56 4.65 -0.60
CA PHE A 88 -0.47 4.80 0.37
C PHE A 88 -0.33 6.27 0.79
N MET A 89 -1.42 6.87 1.29
CA MET A 89 -1.46 8.29 1.62
C MET A 89 -0.52 8.64 2.79
N GLU A 90 0.05 9.84 2.76
CA GLU A 90 0.89 10.34 3.84
C GLU A 90 0.08 10.68 5.11
N ASN A 91 -1.13 11.20 4.91
CA ASN A 91 -2.02 11.60 5.99
C ASN A 91 -2.47 10.38 6.82
N ASP A 92 -2.49 10.52 8.15
CA ASP A 92 -3.13 9.56 9.04
C ASP A 92 -4.65 9.83 9.07
N PRO A 93 -5.49 8.94 8.52
CA PRO A 93 -6.93 9.15 8.47
C PRO A 93 -7.64 8.88 9.81
N SER A 94 -6.93 8.46 10.85
CA SER A 94 -7.55 8.07 12.13
C SER A 94 -8.36 9.19 12.79
N GLY A 95 -8.03 10.45 12.53
CA GLY A 95 -8.82 11.60 12.97
C GLY A 95 -10.25 11.66 12.39
N LEU A 96 -10.52 10.91 11.32
CA LEU A 96 -11.84 10.85 10.68
C LEU A 96 -12.75 9.77 11.28
N PHE A 97 -12.23 8.86 12.11
CA PHE A 97 -13.03 7.71 12.60
C PHE A 97 -14.19 8.10 13.50
N ASP A 98 -14.06 9.16 14.29
CA ASP A 98 -15.17 9.63 15.11
C ASP A 98 -16.27 10.28 14.25
N VAL A 99 -15.89 10.96 13.18
CA VAL A 99 -16.84 11.50 12.19
C VAL A 99 -17.53 10.37 11.44
N ALA A 100 -16.79 9.37 11.00
CA ALA A 100 -17.32 8.16 10.34
C ALA A 100 -18.37 7.47 11.24
N ARG A 101 -18.03 7.25 12.51
CA ARG A 101 -18.96 6.65 13.49
C ARG A 101 -20.21 7.46 13.68
N LYS A 102 -20.09 8.79 13.80
CA LYS A 102 -21.23 9.71 13.93
C LYS A 102 -22.15 9.67 12.70
N ASN A 103 -21.57 9.61 11.52
CA ASN A 103 -22.28 9.57 10.25
C ASN A 103 -22.67 8.15 9.81
N LYS A 104 -22.36 7.12 10.62
CA LYS A 104 -22.65 5.71 10.36
C LYS A 104 -21.97 5.16 9.09
N SER A 105 -20.83 5.73 8.73
CA SER A 105 -19.99 5.28 7.61
C SER A 105 -19.02 4.20 8.08
N ILE A 106 -18.86 3.14 7.29
CA ILE A 106 -17.84 2.12 7.48
C ILE A 106 -16.64 2.49 6.62
N VAL A 107 -15.47 2.62 7.25
CA VAL A 107 -14.24 3.01 6.57
C VAL A 107 -13.14 2.01 6.83
N PHE A 108 -12.55 1.50 5.75
CA PHE A 108 -11.30 0.74 5.78
C PHE A 108 -10.25 1.50 4.96
N HIS A 109 -9.12 1.76 5.54
CA HIS A 109 -7.97 2.35 4.85
C HIS A 109 -6.78 1.39 4.89
N ASP A 110 -5.74 1.71 4.11
CA ASP A 110 -4.55 0.85 3.98
C ASP A 110 -4.92 -0.60 3.55
N CYS A 111 -5.84 -0.75 2.58
CA CYS A 111 -6.35 -2.05 2.14
C CYS A 111 -5.53 -2.65 0.99
N GLY A 112 -4.19 -2.60 1.12
CA GLY A 112 -3.26 -3.21 0.18
C GLY A 112 -2.67 -4.54 0.68
N LEU A 113 -1.52 -4.89 0.11
CA LEU A 113 -0.72 -6.02 0.57
C LEU A 113 0.03 -5.66 1.86
N SER A 114 0.79 -4.55 1.83
CA SER A 114 1.48 -3.94 2.95
C SER A 114 1.62 -2.43 2.67
N PRO A 115 0.88 -1.63 3.41
CA PRO A 115 -0.10 -1.95 4.46
C PRO A 115 -1.37 -2.64 3.95
N GLY A 116 -1.95 -3.49 4.80
CA GLY A 116 -3.22 -4.19 4.55
C GLY A 116 -3.21 -5.63 5.04
N LEU A 117 -2.99 -6.60 4.15
CA LEU A 117 -2.93 -8.02 4.51
C LEU A 117 -1.87 -8.28 5.58
N SER A 118 -0.70 -7.67 5.46
CA SER A 118 0.37 -7.75 6.46
C SER A 118 -0.09 -7.27 7.83
N ASN A 119 -0.87 -6.18 7.87
CA ASN A 119 -1.38 -5.60 9.11
C ASN A 119 -2.42 -6.50 9.78
N LEU A 120 -3.31 -7.13 8.99
CA LEU A 120 -4.27 -8.12 9.49
C LEU A 120 -3.56 -9.32 10.12
N ILE A 121 -2.56 -9.87 9.44
CA ILE A 121 -1.79 -11.02 9.93
C ILE A 121 -1.02 -10.65 11.20
N ALA A 122 -0.31 -9.53 11.21
CA ALA A 122 0.42 -9.05 12.38
C ALA A 122 -0.50 -8.79 13.58
N GLY A 123 -1.66 -8.16 13.35
CA GLY A 123 -2.68 -7.96 14.37
C GLY A 123 -3.22 -9.29 14.92
N LYS A 124 -3.43 -10.30 14.06
CA LYS A 124 -3.85 -11.64 14.48
C LYS A 124 -2.78 -12.34 15.32
N LEU A 125 -1.51 -12.27 14.90
CA LEU A 125 -0.39 -12.83 15.67
C LEU A 125 -0.29 -12.17 17.05
N ASN A 126 -0.39 -10.84 17.11
CA ASN A 126 -0.40 -10.12 18.38
C ASN A 126 -1.53 -10.57 19.31
N ALA A 127 -2.74 -10.66 18.79
CA ALA A 127 -3.91 -11.09 19.58
C ALA A 127 -3.83 -12.55 20.04
N THR A 128 -3.11 -13.40 19.30
CA THR A 128 -3.01 -14.83 19.59
C THR A 128 -1.88 -15.15 20.57
N TYR A 129 -0.71 -14.51 20.40
CA TYR A 129 0.54 -14.89 21.08
C TYR A 129 1.05 -13.82 22.05
N ASN A 130 0.59 -12.56 21.93
CA ASN A 130 1.09 -11.41 22.70
C ASN A 130 2.63 -11.33 22.68
N PRO A 131 3.25 -11.30 21.48
CA PRO A 131 4.68 -11.45 21.31
C PRO A 131 5.45 -10.20 21.76
N THR A 132 6.77 -10.37 22.04
CA THR A 132 7.66 -9.25 22.34
C THR A 132 8.10 -8.51 21.08
N TYR A 133 8.13 -9.19 19.93
CA TYR A 133 8.42 -8.55 18.66
C TYR A 133 7.53 -9.05 17.52
N ILE A 134 7.33 -8.21 16.53
CA ILE A 134 6.77 -8.59 15.21
C ILE A 134 7.61 -7.91 14.14
N THR A 135 8.10 -8.67 13.18
CA THR A 135 8.79 -8.17 11.99
C THR A 135 8.03 -8.59 10.75
N ILE A 136 7.62 -7.61 9.95
CA ILE A 136 7.01 -7.79 8.64
C ILE A 136 8.10 -7.62 7.59
N MET A 137 8.26 -8.60 6.72
CA MET A 137 9.15 -8.56 5.56
C MET A 137 8.29 -8.77 4.32
N VAL A 138 8.27 -7.81 3.39
CA VAL A 138 7.39 -7.88 2.22
C VAL A 138 8.05 -7.29 0.98
N GLY A 139 7.81 -7.87 -0.18
CA GLY A 139 8.27 -7.34 -1.46
C GLY A 139 7.38 -7.76 -2.62
N GLY A 140 7.00 -6.79 -3.45
CA GLY A 140 6.58 -7.02 -4.81
C GLY A 140 7.83 -6.93 -5.71
N ILE A 141 8.29 -8.05 -6.23
CA ILE A 141 9.57 -8.14 -6.96
C ILE A 141 9.37 -8.83 -8.32
N SER A 142 10.31 -8.62 -9.23
CA SER A 142 10.32 -9.34 -10.50
C SER A 142 10.57 -10.82 -10.28
N GLN A 143 9.95 -11.68 -11.10
CA GLN A 143 10.36 -13.09 -11.18
C GLN A 143 11.74 -13.27 -11.83
N ASP A 144 12.22 -12.26 -12.58
CA ASP A 144 13.55 -12.22 -13.17
C ASP A 144 14.44 -11.21 -12.42
N PRO A 145 15.44 -11.65 -11.65
CA PRO A 145 16.31 -10.76 -10.87
C PRO A 145 17.21 -9.86 -11.74
N ASN A 146 17.35 -10.18 -13.05
CA ASN A 146 18.20 -9.44 -13.97
C ASN A 146 17.46 -8.26 -14.67
N THR A 147 16.27 -7.91 -14.21
CA THR A 147 15.59 -6.71 -14.69
C THR A 147 16.38 -5.43 -14.36
N PRO A 148 16.24 -4.36 -15.15
CA PRO A 148 16.91 -3.09 -14.86
C PRO A 148 16.62 -2.65 -13.41
N TYR A 149 17.67 -2.31 -12.68
CA TYR A 149 17.65 -1.99 -11.25
C TYR A 149 17.06 -3.09 -10.35
N GLY A 150 16.91 -4.34 -10.82
CA GLY A 150 16.19 -5.39 -10.11
C GLY A 150 14.73 -5.07 -9.83
N HIS A 151 14.07 -4.30 -10.71
CA HIS A 151 12.72 -3.78 -10.50
C HIS A 151 11.84 -3.89 -11.73
N ILE A 152 10.53 -3.91 -11.48
CA ILE A 152 9.47 -3.86 -12.49
C ILE A 152 8.39 -2.87 -12.05
N ASN A 153 7.65 -2.34 -13.03
CA ASN A 153 6.56 -1.41 -12.76
C ASN A 153 5.26 -2.18 -12.51
N THR A 154 4.87 -2.28 -11.26
CA THR A 154 3.63 -2.95 -10.83
C THR A 154 2.57 -1.99 -10.30
N TRP A 155 2.96 -0.76 -9.95
CA TRP A 155 2.09 0.26 -9.38
C TRP A 155 2.62 1.69 -9.62
N CYS A 156 2.07 2.70 -8.94
CA CYS A 156 2.43 4.09 -9.13
C CYS A 156 3.90 4.37 -8.79
N VAL A 157 4.69 4.81 -9.76
CA VAL A 157 6.15 5.04 -9.60
C VAL A 157 6.43 6.21 -8.67
N GLU A 158 5.55 7.20 -8.62
CA GLU A 158 5.65 8.34 -7.71
C GLU A 158 5.51 7.85 -6.25
N ASP A 159 4.53 7.01 -5.98
CA ASP A 159 4.33 6.42 -4.66
C ASP A 159 5.45 5.42 -4.31
N LEU A 160 5.98 4.71 -5.30
CA LEU A 160 7.18 3.89 -5.15
C LEU A 160 8.39 4.73 -4.72
N GLN A 161 8.55 5.96 -5.25
CA GLN A 161 9.62 6.85 -4.80
C GLN A 161 9.45 7.20 -3.31
N GLU A 162 8.22 7.40 -2.86
CA GLU A 162 7.94 7.71 -1.45
C GLU A 162 8.36 6.58 -0.51
N GLU A 163 8.29 5.32 -0.91
CA GLU A 163 8.84 4.20 -0.13
C GLU A 163 10.33 4.39 0.25
N TYR A 164 11.11 5.04 -0.61
CA TYR A 164 12.55 5.26 -0.39
C TYR A 164 12.87 6.61 0.24
N THR A 165 11.95 7.54 0.27
CA THR A 165 12.19 8.92 0.73
C THR A 165 11.43 9.27 2.00
N ARG A 166 10.25 8.68 2.23
CA ARG A 166 9.47 8.87 3.46
C ARG A 166 10.18 8.18 4.63
N PRO A 167 10.45 8.89 5.75
CA PRO A 167 11.01 8.26 6.92
C PRO A 167 10.13 7.10 7.42
N ALA A 168 10.74 5.94 7.59
CA ALA A 168 10.07 4.75 8.11
C ALA A 168 9.90 4.86 9.61
N ARG A 169 8.67 4.64 10.09
CA ARG A 169 8.33 4.54 11.52
C ARG A 169 8.43 3.10 11.96
N PHE A 170 8.98 2.86 13.12
CA PHE A 170 9.04 1.56 13.75
C PHE A 170 9.01 1.67 15.27
N ILE A 171 8.71 0.59 15.98
CA ILE A 171 8.74 0.55 17.44
C ILE A 171 10.05 -0.13 17.88
N LEU A 172 10.73 0.47 18.82
CA LEU A 172 11.90 -0.10 19.49
C LEU A 172 11.85 0.24 20.98
N ASN A 173 11.89 -0.79 21.81
CA ASN A 173 11.72 -0.70 23.26
C ASN A 173 10.40 0.02 23.63
N GLY A 174 9.31 -0.35 22.97
CA GLY A 174 7.98 0.21 23.18
C GLY A 174 7.81 1.67 22.74
N LYS A 175 8.79 2.24 22.01
CA LYS A 175 8.77 3.65 21.59
C LYS A 175 8.90 3.78 20.06
N GLU A 176 8.11 4.65 19.50
CA GLU A 176 8.22 5.00 18.07
C GLU A 176 9.58 5.65 17.78
N ARG A 177 10.17 5.22 16.68
CA ARG A 177 11.42 5.69 16.12
C ARG A 177 11.26 5.95 14.63
N LEU A 178 12.15 6.77 14.10
CA LEU A 178 12.21 7.13 12.68
C LEU A 178 13.57 6.75 12.10
N VAL A 179 13.56 6.23 10.88
CA VAL A 179 14.77 5.95 10.11
C VAL A 179 14.57 6.30 8.65
N SER A 180 15.63 6.81 8.00
CA SER A 180 15.62 6.96 6.53
C SER A 180 15.74 5.60 5.87
N PRO A 181 14.87 5.24 4.91
CA PRO A 181 14.92 3.96 4.18
C PRO A 181 16.27 3.70 3.52
N LEU A 182 16.90 4.73 3.00
CA LEU A 182 18.21 4.63 2.33
C LEU A 182 19.41 4.70 3.28
N ASN A 183 19.21 4.64 4.59
CA ASN A 183 20.28 4.50 5.56
C ASN A 183 20.80 3.04 5.59
N SER A 184 21.95 2.82 4.97
CA SER A 184 22.53 1.48 4.82
C SER A 184 22.88 0.75 6.12
N ARG A 185 22.88 1.44 7.27
CA ARG A 185 23.06 0.79 8.59
C ARG A 185 21.86 -0.08 8.98
N PHE A 186 20.71 0.15 8.36
CA PHE A 186 19.46 -0.59 8.56
C PHE A 186 19.11 -1.50 7.38
N TRP A 187 20.01 -1.66 6.41
CA TRP A 187 19.82 -2.64 5.35
C TRP A 187 20.12 -4.03 5.87
N SER A 188 19.33 -4.99 5.42
CA SER A 188 19.39 -6.38 5.84
C SER A 188 19.40 -7.32 4.64
N LYS A 189 19.67 -8.62 4.89
CA LYS A 189 19.63 -9.66 3.88
C LYS A 189 18.69 -10.75 4.34
N HIS A 190 17.88 -11.24 3.42
CA HIS A 190 16.83 -12.22 3.70
C HIS A 190 16.88 -13.35 2.68
N ARG A 191 16.59 -14.57 3.14
CA ARG A 191 16.51 -15.76 2.31
C ARG A 191 15.12 -16.36 2.39
N PHE A 192 14.63 -16.75 1.23
CA PHE A 192 13.38 -17.48 1.07
C PHE A 192 13.63 -18.70 0.22
N ASP A 193 12.84 -19.75 0.41
CA ASP A 193 13.00 -20.98 -0.35
C ASP A 193 12.81 -20.73 -1.85
N ASN A 194 13.76 -21.21 -2.64
CA ASN A 194 13.77 -21.08 -4.11
C ASN A 194 13.77 -19.63 -4.65
N ILE A 195 14.25 -18.68 -3.85
CA ILE A 195 14.46 -17.28 -4.26
C ILE A 195 15.90 -16.88 -3.89
N ASP A 196 16.56 -16.17 -4.79
CA ASP A 196 17.88 -15.60 -4.51
C ASP A 196 17.84 -14.68 -3.28
N GLU A 197 18.98 -14.52 -2.60
CA GLU A 197 19.10 -13.65 -1.44
C GLU A 197 18.57 -12.23 -1.78
N LEU A 198 17.58 -11.79 -1.03
CA LEU A 198 17.00 -10.47 -1.15
C LEU A 198 17.67 -9.50 -0.18
N GLU A 199 17.76 -8.23 -0.57
CA GLU A 199 18.10 -7.14 0.33
C GLU A 199 16.85 -6.46 0.86
N GLY A 200 16.90 -6.02 2.11
CA GLY A 200 15.77 -5.38 2.80
C GLY A 200 16.14 -4.01 3.34
N PHE A 201 15.14 -3.14 3.41
CA PHE A 201 15.25 -1.82 4.02
C PHE A 201 13.98 -1.47 4.81
N MET A 202 14.10 -0.65 5.84
CA MET A 202 12.97 -0.20 6.64
C MET A 202 12.03 0.68 5.80
N SER A 203 10.75 0.38 5.80
CA SER A 203 9.69 1.13 5.10
C SER A 203 8.54 1.52 6.03
N ASP A 204 7.73 2.50 5.61
CA ASP A 204 6.67 3.11 6.45
C ASP A 204 5.31 2.39 6.31
N GLY A 205 5.29 1.07 6.22
CA GLY A 205 4.07 0.29 6.05
C GLY A 205 3.39 -0.17 7.34
N LEU A 206 3.97 0.05 8.51
CA LEU A 206 3.32 -0.30 9.78
C LEU A 206 1.99 0.41 10.00
N ARG A 207 1.91 1.70 9.69
CA ARG A 207 0.68 2.49 9.67
C ARG A 207 -0.16 2.34 10.95
N SER A 208 -1.33 1.70 10.83
CA SER A 208 -2.24 1.45 11.97
C SER A 208 -1.61 0.60 13.06
N LEU A 209 -0.65 -0.27 12.73
CA LEU A 209 0.06 -1.11 13.70
C LEU A 209 0.93 -0.31 14.69
N LEU A 210 1.31 0.93 14.36
CA LEU A 210 2.03 1.80 15.33
C LEU A 210 1.23 2.05 16.61
N LYS A 211 -0.10 1.86 16.56
CA LYS A 211 -1.00 1.98 17.73
C LYS A 211 -1.23 0.63 18.44
N LEU A 212 -0.63 -0.45 17.94
CA LEU A 212 -0.74 -1.77 18.51
C LEU A 212 -0.03 -1.81 19.87
N LYS A 213 -0.71 -2.37 20.88
CA LYS A 213 -0.13 -2.59 22.20
C LYS A 213 0.39 -4.01 22.28
N GLY A 214 1.49 -4.21 22.95
CA GLY A 214 2.09 -5.52 23.20
C GLY A 214 3.56 -5.54 22.80
N PRO A 215 3.92 -5.54 21.52
CA PRO A 215 5.29 -5.70 21.09
C PRO A 215 6.22 -4.56 21.53
N ASP A 216 7.37 -4.91 22.08
CA ASP A 216 8.47 -3.96 22.32
C ASP A 216 9.19 -3.58 21.03
N VAL A 217 9.17 -4.48 20.05
CA VAL A 217 9.75 -4.26 18.72
C VAL A 217 8.72 -4.54 17.65
N LEU A 218 8.50 -3.57 16.78
CA LEU A 218 7.61 -3.71 15.63
C LEU A 218 8.24 -3.00 14.42
N SER A 219 8.46 -3.74 13.35
CA SER A 219 9.16 -3.22 12.17
C SER A 219 8.58 -3.76 10.87
N GLU A 220 8.68 -2.96 9.81
CA GLU A 220 8.45 -3.41 8.44
C GLU A 220 9.69 -3.22 7.59
N ILE A 221 10.00 -4.23 6.80
CA ILE A 221 11.14 -4.31 5.91
C ILE A 221 10.62 -4.58 4.50
N THR A 222 10.86 -3.65 3.58
CA THR A 222 10.60 -3.89 2.16
C THR A 222 11.76 -4.67 1.54
N LEU A 223 11.41 -5.73 0.80
CA LEU A 223 12.36 -6.65 0.15
C LEU A 223 12.55 -6.31 -1.32
N ARG A 224 13.79 -6.38 -1.79
CA ARG A 224 14.19 -6.16 -3.20
C ARG A 224 15.29 -7.11 -3.62
N HIS A 225 15.50 -7.28 -4.92
CA HIS A 225 16.65 -8.02 -5.45
C HIS A 225 17.97 -7.35 -5.09
N LYS A 226 19.02 -8.16 -5.00
CA LYS A 226 20.37 -7.71 -4.68
C LYS A 226 20.86 -6.59 -5.62
N GLY A 227 21.42 -5.54 -5.06
CA GLY A 227 21.95 -4.37 -5.79
C GLY A 227 20.92 -3.27 -6.09
N HIS A 228 19.64 -3.53 -5.84
CA HIS A 228 18.57 -2.54 -6.03
C HIS A 228 18.77 -1.29 -5.16
N LEU A 229 19.00 -1.47 -3.87
CA LEU A 229 19.11 -0.34 -2.92
C LEU A 229 20.27 0.59 -3.24
N THR A 230 21.41 0.03 -3.68
CA THR A 230 22.56 0.83 -4.12
C THR A 230 22.21 1.65 -5.37
N SER A 231 21.50 1.07 -6.32
CA SER A 231 21.06 1.73 -7.54
C SER A 231 20.04 2.83 -7.24
N VAL A 232 19.03 2.54 -6.45
CA VAL A 232 17.98 3.49 -6.06
C VAL A 232 18.55 4.69 -5.31
N ARG A 233 19.48 4.47 -4.37
CA ARG A 233 20.14 5.57 -3.67
C ARG A 233 20.80 6.57 -4.64
N LYS A 234 21.43 6.08 -5.71
CA LYS A 234 22.02 6.93 -6.75
C LYS A 234 20.94 7.68 -7.54
N LEU A 235 19.87 6.99 -7.93
CA LEU A 235 18.78 7.60 -8.69
C LEU A 235 18.05 8.68 -7.90
N ILE A 236 17.79 8.47 -6.61
CA ILE A 236 17.18 9.44 -5.70
C ILE A 236 18.14 10.64 -5.51
N GLY A 237 19.42 10.38 -5.22
CA GLY A 237 20.42 11.44 -5.04
C GLY A 237 20.59 12.33 -6.27
N ASN A 238 20.40 11.81 -7.47
CA ASN A 238 20.46 12.55 -8.73
C ASN A 238 19.10 13.10 -9.20
N ASN A 239 18.03 12.90 -8.43
CA ASN A 239 16.65 13.28 -8.78
C ASN A 239 16.18 12.71 -10.13
N THR A 240 16.57 11.48 -10.44
CA THR A 240 16.25 10.79 -11.73
C THR A 240 15.39 9.56 -11.54
N PHE A 241 15.00 9.22 -10.30
CA PHE A 241 14.33 7.96 -9.97
C PHE A 241 13.08 7.71 -10.84
N VAL A 242 12.08 8.58 -10.76
CA VAL A 242 10.80 8.39 -11.48
C VAL A 242 11.01 8.23 -12.97
N LYS A 243 11.87 9.08 -13.56
CA LYS A 243 12.20 9.01 -14.98
C LYS A 243 12.81 7.66 -15.36
N MET A 244 13.86 7.26 -14.64
CA MET A 244 14.61 6.04 -14.95
C MET A 244 13.78 4.77 -14.73
N ILE A 245 12.96 4.72 -13.68
CA ILE A 245 12.07 3.58 -13.45
C ILE A 245 11.02 3.48 -14.57
N LYS A 246 10.35 4.59 -14.94
CA LYS A 246 9.36 4.60 -16.03
C LYS A 246 9.95 4.20 -17.38
N GLU A 247 11.17 4.65 -17.69
CA GLU A 247 11.81 4.42 -18.99
C GLU A 247 12.47 3.03 -19.11
N LYS A 248 13.00 2.50 -18.01
CA LYS A 248 13.87 1.31 -18.05
C LYS A 248 13.26 0.06 -17.46
N CYS A 249 12.39 0.20 -16.45
CA CYS A 249 11.79 -0.95 -15.81
C CYS A 249 10.57 -1.43 -16.60
N PRO A 250 10.55 -2.68 -17.07
CA PRO A 250 9.42 -3.22 -17.81
C PRO A 250 8.24 -3.51 -16.90
N THR A 251 7.05 -3.64 -17.50
CA THR A 251 5.93 -4.35 -16.90
C THR A 251 6.08 -5.82 -17.26
N LYS A 252 6.46 -6.65 -16.31
CA LYS A 252 6.68 -8.10 -16.47
C LYS A 252 5.99 -8.83 -15.33
N LYS A 253 6.03 -10.17 -15.37
CA LYS A 253 5.53 -11.02 -14.31
C LYS A 253 6.24 -10.70 -12.99
N ASP A 254 5.45 -10.42 -11.98
CA ASP A 254 5.90 -10.17 -10.62
C ASP A 254 5.69 -11.40 -9.73
N MET A 255 6.23 -11.33 -8.56
CA MET A 255 5.86 -12.18 -7.43
C MET A 255 5.81 -11.35 -6.14
N VAL A 256 4.91 -11.75 -5.28
CA VAL A 256 4.85 -11.28 -3.90
C VAL A 256 5.62 -12.24 -3.02
N VAL A 257 6.50 -11.69 -2.20
CA VAL A 257 7.20 -12.41 -1.13
C VAL A 257 6.87 -11.71 0.18
N MET A 258 6.29 -12.43 1.12
CA MET A 258 5.98 -11.88 2.45
C MET A 258 6.33 -12.89 3.52
N ARG A 259 6.97 -12.43 4.60
CA ARG A 259 7.17 -13.18 5.82
C ARG A 259 6.88 -12.30 7.01
N ILE A 260 6.09 -12.80 7.95
CA ILE A 260 5.79 -12.12 9.21
C ILE A 260 6.23 -13.04 10.33
N GLU A 261 7.14 -12.55 11.16
CA GLU A 261 7.76 -13.30 12.24
C GLU A 261 7.44 -12.66 13.59
N CYS A 262 7.20 -13.49 14.57
CA CYS A 262 7.13 -13.14 15.99
C CYS A 262 7.79 -14.23 16.83
N ASP A 263 7.84 -14.09 18.16
CA ASP A 263 8.49 -15.05 19.06
C ASP A 263 8.03 -16.49 18.83
N ASP A 264 6.74 -16.71 18.59
CA ASP A 264 6.10 -18.02 18.60
C ASP A 264 5.65 -18.51 17.21
N ALA A 265 5.69 -17.65 16.18
CA ALA A 265 5.17 -18.01 14.87
C ALA A 265 5.86 -17.28 13.72
N THR A 266 5.92 -17.98 12.60
CA THR A 266 6.35 -17.43 11.31
C THR A 266 5.31 -17.78 10.25
N ILE A 267 4.83 -16.78 9.51
CA ILE A 267 3.95 -16.95 8.37
C ILE A 267 4.70 -16.50 7.13
N THR A 268 4.81 -17.36 6.13
CA THR A 268 5.44 -17.05 4.85
C THR A 268 4.46 -17.23 3.71
N MET A 269 4.41 -16.27 2.81
CA MET A 269 3.64 -16.29 1.57
C MET A 269 4.55 -15.97 0.39
N ILE A 270 4.47 -16.78 -0.64
CA ILE A 270 5.10 -16.54 -1.94
C ILE A 270 4.01 -16.75 -2.98
N ASP A 271 3.64 -15.68 -3.68
CA ASP A 271 2.66 -15.73 -4.77
C ASP A 271 3.30 -15.23 -6.06
N LYS A 272 3.17 -16.01 -7.13
CA LYS A 272 3.77 -15.71 -8.44
C LYS A 272 2.67 -15.48 -9.44
N GLN A 273 2.72 -14.36 -10.12
CA GLN A 273 1.87 -14.10 -11.28
C GLN A 273 2.09 -15.18 -12.34
N GLN A 274 1.01 -15.82 -12.76
CA GLN A 274 1.01 -16.88 -13.78
C GLN A 274 1.15 -16.35 -15.21
#